data_7c54ae3e5c1b01e0383d7a4433260573
#
_entry.id   7c54ae3e5c1b01e0383d7a4433260573
#
_cell.length_a   1.000
_cell.length_b   1.000
_cell.length_c   1.000
_cell.angle_alpha   90.00
_cell.angle_beta   90.00
_cell.angle_gamma   90.00
#
_symmetry.space_group_name_H-M   'P 1'
#
loop_
_entity.id
_entity.type
_entity.pdbx_description
1 polymer ?
#
loop_
_entity_poly.entity_id
_entity_poly.type
_entity_poly.pdbx_seq_one_letter_code
_entity_poly.pdbx_strand_id
1 'polypeptide(L)'
;FEDLETGKISPTGFYKEFRNISSNQLSDTTIKSAWNAMLGDFLPQEINWLASIKNKYRLFLYSNTNQIHYEAFTALFQQQTGKSNFDDYFIKAYYSHTFGLRKPYAASYQKIVEEQQMLAAETLFIDDTLVNIEGAKEAGLQTIHLAPPLKVSELGL
;
A
#
# COMPACT_ATOMS: atom_id res chain seq x y z
N PHE A 1 1.77 -14.19 -6.89
CA PHE A 1 1.51 -12.74 -6.75
C PHE A 1 2.65 -12.00 -6.07
N GLU A 2 3.35 -12.63 -5.11
CA GLU A 2 4.44 -11.99 -4.37
C GLU A 2 5.56 -11.43 -5.27
N ASP A 3 5.92 -12.13 -6.33
CA ASP A 3 6.94 -11.67 -7.28
C ASP A 3 6.50 -10.41 -8.04
N LEU A 4 5.21 -10.24 -8.31
CA LEU A 4 4.67 -9.00 -8.87
C LEU A 4 4.70 -7.87 -7.85
N GLU A 5 4.32 -8.14 -6.60
CA GLU A 5 4.32 -7.17 -5.49
C GLU A 5 5.72 -6.79 -5.01
N THR A 6 6.74 -7.59 -5.30
CA THR A 6 8.14 -7.28 -4.99
C THR A 6 8.94 -6.81 -6.21
N GLY A 7 8.25 -6.60 -7.35
CA GLY A 7 8.85 -6.09 -8.58
C GLY A 7 9.76 -7.09 -9.32
N LYS A 8 9.77 -8.38 -8.91
CA LYS A 8 10.57 -9.43 -9.56
C LYS A 8 10.05 -9.81 -10.93
N ILE A 9 8.75 -9.67 -11.17
CA ILE A 9 8.14 -9.81 -12.49
C ILE A 9 7.51 -8.50 -12.94
N SER A 10 7.62 -8.20 -14.24
CA SER A 10 7.03 -7.02 -14.85
C SER A 10 5.53 -7.21 -15.11
N PRO A 11 4.75 -6.12 -15.33
CA PRO A 11 3.36 -6.22 -15.81
C PRO A 11 3.20 -7.12 -17.02
N THR A 12 4.10 -7.03 -17.98
CA THR A 12 4.09 -7.88 -19.19
C THR A 12 4.29 -9.37 -18.85
N GLY A 13 5.21 -9.67 -17.92
CA GLY A 13 5.42 -11.02 -17.40
C GLY A 13 4.17 -11.56 -16.72
N PHE A 14 3.52 -10.75 -15.89
CA PHE A 14 2.27 -11.09 -15.21
C PHE A 14 1.14 -11.39 -16.22
N TYR A 15 0.95 -10.55 -17.23
CA TYR A 15 -0.07 -10.80 -18.27
C TYR A 15 0.21 -12.09 -19.06
N LYS A 16 1.49 -12.36 -19.35
CA LYS A 16 1.89 -13.60 -20.02
C LYS A 16 1.49 -14.84 -19.20
N GLU A 17 1.75 -14.84 -17.89
CA GLU A 17 1.37 -15.93 -17.01
C GLU A 17 -0.17 -16.13 -16.97
N PHE A 18 -0.93 -15.04 -16.87
CA PHE A 18 -2.39 -15.12 -16.92
C PHE A 18 -2.92 -15.65 -18.24
N ARG A 19 -2.33 -15.25 -19.38
CA ARG A 19 -2.69 -15.82 -20.69
C ARG A 19 -2.41 -17.31 -20.75
N ASN A 20 -1.27 -17.76 -20.23
CA ASN A 20 -0.93 -19.19 -20.18
C ASN A 20 -1.99 -19.98 -19.40
N ILE A 21 -2.39 -19.52 -18.23
CA ILE A 21 -3.42 -20.15 -17.39
C ILE A 21 -4.78 -20.14 -18.07
N SER A 22 -5.14 -19.08 -18.79
CA SER A 22 -6.41 -18.93 -19.51
C SER A 22 -6.40 -19.51 -20.93
N SER A 23 -5.41 -20.33 -21.28
CA SER A 23 -5.25 -20.90 -22.65
C SER A 23 -5.23 -19.82 -23.75
N ASN A 24 -4.61 -18.67 -23.45
CA ASN A 24 -4.49 -17.49 -24.33
C ASN A 24 -5.82 -16.84 -24.77
N GLN A 25 -6.91 -17.06 -24.02
CA GLN A 25 -8.23 -16.48 -24.35
C GLN A 25 -8.41 -15.04 -23.85
N LEU A 26 -7.58 -14.57 -22.90
CA LEU A 26 -7.70 -13.25 -22.31
C LEU A 26 -6.69 -12.27 -22.91
N SER A 27 -7.15 -11.07 -23.27
CA SER A 27 -6.26 -9.96 -23.65
C SER A 27 -5.61 -9.32 -22.42
N ASP A 28 -4.47 -8.66 -22.60
CA ASP A 28 -3.81 -7.89 -21.53
C ASP A 28 -4.73 -6.81 -20.95
N THR A 29 -5.53 -6.17 -21.79
CA THR A 29 -6.54 -5.18 -21.37
C THR A 29 -7.60 -5.81 -20.46
N THR A 30 -8.09 -6.99 -20.80
CA THR A 30 -9.07 -7.71 -19.98
C THR A 30 -8.48 -8.09 -18.63
N ILE A 31 -7.24 -8.62 -18.62
CA ILE A 31 -6.53 -8.98 -17.39
C ILE A 31 -6.30 -7.73 -16.52
N LYS A 32 -5.81 -6.64 -17.13
CA LYS A 32 -5.57 -5.36 -16.42
C LYS A 32 -6.87 -4.81 -15.81
N SER A 33 -7.96 -4.83 -16.56
CA SER A 33 -9.25 -4.33 -16.07
C SER A 33 -9.79 -5.16 -14.91
N ALA A 34 -9.73 -6.50 -15.02
CA ALA A 34 -10.14 -7.40 -13.95
C ALA A 34 -9.25 -7.26 -12.70
N TRP A 35 -7.94 -7.11 -12.90
CA TRP A 35 -6.98 -6.91 -11.81
C TRP A 35 -7.22 -5.62 -11.06
N ASN A 36 -7.49 -4.52 -11.76
CA ASN A 36 -7.76 -3.22 -11.17
C ASN A 36 -9.17 -3.08 -10.56
N ALA A 37 -10.10 -3.99 -10.87
CA ALA A 37 -11.46 -3.95 -10.33
C ALA A 37 -11.53 -4.16 -8.80
N MET A 38 -10.44 -4.63 -8.18
CA MET A 38 -10.35 -4.76 -6.72
C MET A 38 -9.96 -3.45 -6.00
N LEU A 39 -9.55 -2.42 -6.75
CA LEU A 39 -9.21 -1.12 -6.16
C LEU A 39 -10.49 -0.39 -5.72
N GLY A 40 -10.47 0.11 -4.49
CA GLY A 40 -11.55 0.94 -3.96
C GLY A 40 -11.35 2.43 -4.27
N ASP A 41 -12.34 3.23 -3.88
CA ASP A 41 -12.32 4.68 -4.02
C ASP A 41 -11.55 5.38 -2.88
N PHE A 42 -11.05 6.58 -3.15
CA PHE A 42 -10.51 7.47 -2.14
C PHE A 42 -11.64 8.21 -1.43
N LEU A 43 -11.87 7.87 -0.17
CA LEU A 43 -12.94 8.50 0.62
C LEU A 43 -12.50 9.91 1.06
N PRO A 44 -13.28 10.97 0.77
CA PRO A 44 -12.92 12.34 1.11
C PRO A 44 -12.59 12.55 2.60
N GLN A 45 -13.31 11.87 3.49
CA GLN A 45 -13.05 11.95 4.94
C GLN A 45 -11.67 11.42 5.32
N GLU A 46 -11.19 10.33 4.70
CA GLU A 46 -9.88 9.76 4.98
C GLU A 46 -8.75 10.67 4.45
N ILE A 47 -8.97 11.27 3.28
CA ILE A 47 -8.04 12.26 2.70
C ILE A 47 -7.96 13.51 3.56
N ASN A 48 -9.09 14.01 4.07
CA ASN A 48 -9.12 15.16 4.97
C ASN A 48 -8.45 14.84 6.32
N TRP A 49 -8.65 13.65 6.83
CA TRP A 49 -7.99 13.18 8.04
C TRP A 49 -6.46 13.15 7.86
N LEU A 50 -5.94 12.53 6.78
CA LEU A 50 -4.50 12.57 6.46
C LEU A 50 -3.97 14.01 6.43
N ALA A 51 -4.70 14.93 5.78
CA ALA A 51 -4.32 16.33 5.73
C ALA A 51 -4.26 16.99 7.13
N SER A 52 -5.13 16.57 8.05
CA SER A 52 -5.19 17.14 9.40
C SER A 52 -4.05 16.69 10.31
N ILE A 53 -3.59 15.43 10.14
CA ILE A 53 -2.58 14.85 11.03
C ILE A 53 -1.13 14.99 10.52
N LYS A 54 -0.93 15.25 9.22
CA LYS A 54 0.40 15.34 8.63
C LYS A 54 1.32 16.42 9.26
N ASN A 55 0.75 17.42 9.92
CA ASN A 55 1.50 18.44 10.63
C ASN A 55 1.74 18.10 12.11
N LYS A 56 1.07 17.06 12.63
CA LYS A 56 1.23 16.58 14.01
C LYS A 56 2.22 15.42 14.11
N TYR A 57 2.24 14.58 13.09
CA TYR A 57 3.01 13.33 13.06
C TYR A 57 3.88 13.22 11.81
N ARG A 58 4.96 12.47 11.91
CA ARG A 58 5.74 12.02 10.75
C ARG A 58 4.98 10.88 10.09
N LEU A 59 4.37 11.13 8.93
CA LEU A 59 3.58 10.14 8.23
C LEU A 59 4.40 9.43 7.16
N PHE A 60 4.26 8.10 7.13
CA PHE A 60 4.84 7.23 6.11
C PHE A 60 3.75 6.30 5.58
N LEU A 61 3.76 6.03 4.29
CA LEU A 61 2.92 5.00 3.69
C LEU A 61 3.74 3.74 3.48
N TYR A 62 3.20 2.57 3.88
CA TYR A 62 3.75 1.29 3.50
C TYR A 62 2.67 0.41 2.91
N SER A 63 2.71 0.16 1.60
CA SER A 63 1.68 -0.53 0.84
C SER A 63 2.24 -1.74 0.08
N ASN A 64 1.62 -2.92 0.28
CA ASN A 64 1.79 -4.03 -0.64
C ASN A 64 0.99 -3.72 -1.91
N THR A 65 1.68 -3.50 -2.99
CA THR A 65 1.08 -3.15 -4.28
C THR A 65 2.01 -3.57 -5.42
N ASN A 66 1.56 -3.33 -6.64
CA ASN A 66 2.30 -3.64 -7.86
C ASN A 66 2.18 -2.49 -8.85
N GLN A 67 3.01 -2.49 -9.89
CA GLN A 67 3.04 -1.42 -10.88
C GLN A 67 1.68 -1.18 -11.56
N ILE A 68 0.89 -2.25 -11.81
CA ILE A 68 -0.41 -2.14 -12.48
C ILE A 68 -1.40 -1.39 -11.60
N HIS A 69 -1.47 -1.74 -10.31
CA HIS A 69 -2.32 -1.06 -9.33
C HIS A 69 -1.82 0.36 -9.03
N TYR A 70 -0.49 0.56 -8.95
CA TYR A 70 0.10 1.88 -8.71
C TYR A 70 -0.33 2.89 -9.76
N GLU A 71 -0.22 2.54 -11.04
CA GLU A 71 -0.68 3.39 -12.15
C GLU A 71 -2.18 3.68 -12.06
N ALA A 72 -2.98 2.66 -11.75
CA ALA A 72 -4.43 2.78 -11.70
C ALA A 72 -4.90 3.64 -10.52
N PHE A 73 -4.40 3.40 -9.30
CA PHE A 73 -4.84 4.18 -8.15
C PHE A 73 -4.31 5.62 -8.19
N THR A 74 -3.14 5.87 -8.76
CA THR A 74 -2.63 7.24 -8.96
C THR A 74 -3.54 8.03 -9.89
N ALA A 75 -3.95 7.45 -11.01
CA ALA A 75 -4.91 8.06 -11.92
C ALA A 75 -6.28 8.29 -11.25
N LEU A 76 -6.76 7.30 -10.49
CA LEU A 76 -8.01 7.39 -9.73
C LEU A 76 -7.96 8.51 -8.68
N PHE A 77 -6.85 8.64 -7.94
CA PHE A 77 -6.66 9.71 -6.98
C PHE A 77 -6.76 11.09 -7.61
N GLN A 78 -6.09 11.31 -8.73
CA GLN A 78 -6.17 12.58 -9.47
C GLN A 78 -7.59 12.86 -9.94
N GLN A 79 -8.27 11.85 -10.48
CA GLN A 79 -9.65 11.98 -10.97
C GLN A 79 -10.63 12.33 -9.84
N GLN A 80 -10.53 11.69 -8.69
CA GLN A 80 -11.49 11.84 -7.58
C GLN A 80 -11.22 13.07 -6.71
N THR A 81 -9.96 13.46 -6.57
CA THR A 81 -9.59 14.54 -5.65
C THR A 81 -9.19 15.85 -6.32
N GLY A 82 -8.86 15.82 -7.61
CA GLY A 82 -8.29 16.96 -8.34
C GLY A 82 -6.83 17.26 -7.93
N LYS A 83 -6.21 16.46 -7.06
CA LYS A 83 -4.84 16.65 -6.59
C LYS A 83 -3.86 15.82 -7.43
N SER A 84 -2.63 16.29 -7.56
CA SER A 84 -1.64 15.69 -8.45
C SER A 84 -1.02 14.41 -7.91
N ASN A 85 -0.78 14.31 -6.59
CA ASN A 85 -0.03 13.19 -6.03
C ASN A 85 -0.52 12.82 -4.63
N PHE A 86 -0.81 11.53 -4.42
CA PHE A 86 -1.19 10.97 -3.12
C PHE A 86 -0.01 10.98 -2.13
N ASP A 87 1.20 10.82 -2.64
CA ASP A 87 2.41 10.77 -1.81
C ASP A 87 2.70 12.07 -1.06
N ASP A 88 2.10 13.22 -1.47
CA ASP A 88 2.26 14.52 -0.82
C ASP A 88 1.72 14.59 0.63
N TYR A 89 0.99 13.56 1.05
CA TYR A 89 0.55 13.41 2.45
C TYR A 89 1.61 12.80 3.36
N PHE A 90 2.66 12.19 2.80
CA PHE A 90 3.66 11.42 3.51
C PHE A 90 5.05 12.02 3.34
N ILE A 91 5.91 11.83 4.33
CA ILE A 91 7.34 12.11 4.19
C ILE A 91 7.95 11.19 3.14
N LYS A 92 7.53 9.91 3.15
CA LYS A 92 7.90 8.93 2.14
C LYS A 92 6.83 7.84 2.01
N ALA A 93 6.55 7.45 0.79
CA ALA A 93 5.72 6.29 0.46
C ALA A 93 6.62 5.11 0.06
N TYR A 94 6.38 3.96 0.70
CA TYR A 94 7.03 2.69 0.40
C TYR A 94 6.02 1.77 -0.28
N TYR A 95 6.21 1.58 -1.56
CA TYR A 95 5.43 0.64 -2.36
C TYR A 95 6.25 -0.63 -2.56
N SER A 96 5.73 -1.78 -2.21
CA SER A 96 6.46 -3.05 -2.18
C SER A 96 7.16 -3.38 -3.50
N HIS A 97 6.54 -3.08 -4.64
CA HIS A 97 7.09 -3.36 -5.97
C HIS A 97 8.34 -2.54 -6.34
N THR A 98 8.52 -1.34 -5.75
CA THR A 98 9.74 -0.53 -5.90
C THR A 98 10.70 -0.71 -4.73
N PHE A 99 10.16 -1.01 -3.54
CA PHE A 99 10.95 -1.25 -2.34
C PHE A 99 11.63 -2.61 -2.34
N GLY A 100 11.10 -3.58 -3.08
CA GLY A 100 11.60 -4.96 -3.18
C GLY A 100 11.30 -5.83 -1.95
N LEU A 101 10.62 -5.28 -0.94
CA LEU A 101 10.18 -5.96 0.28
C LEU A 101 8.68 -5.72 0.49
N ARG A 102 8.03 -6.65 1.21
CA ARG A 102 6.59 -6.55 1.47
C ARG A 102 6.23 -6.97 2.89
N LYS A 103 5.08 -6.51 3.35
CA LYS A 103 4.39 -7.03 4.54
C LYS A 103 4.01 -8.50 4.29
N PRO A 104 3.99 -9.36 5.29
CA PRO A 104 4.18 -9.13 6.71
C PRO A 104 5.61 -9.34 7.23
N TYR A 105 6.62 -9.47 6.39
CA TYR A 105 7.98 -9.82 6.81
C TYR A 105 8.60 -8.75 7.70
N ALA A 106 8.96 -9.10 8.94
CA ALA A 106 9.52 -8.17 9.94
C ALA A 106 10.71 -7.36 9.41
N ALA A 107 11.59 -7.97 8.61
CA ALA A 107 12.72 -7.30 7.98
C ALA A 107 12.33 -6.09 7.12
N SER A 108 11.12 -6.07 6.54
CA SER A 108 10.64 -4.97 5.73
C SER A 108 10.31 -3.72 6.56
N TYR A 109 9.71 -3.91 7.72
CA TYR A 109 9.43 -2.83 8.67
C TYR A 109 10.73 -2.31 9.31
N GLN A 110 11.62 -3.22 9.72
CA GLN A 110 12.94 -2.87 10.30
C GLN A 110 13.74 -2.00 9.33
N LYS A 111 13.75 -2.34 8.04
CA LYS A 111 14.44 -1.53 7.02
C LYS A 111 13.85 -0.12 6.89
N ILE A 112 12.52 0.04 6.96
CA ILE A 112 11.87 1.36 6.94
C ILE A 112 12.25 2.16 8.19
N VAL A 113 12.19 1.53 9.37
CA VAL A 113 12.57 2.14 10.65
C VAL A 113 14.01 2.65 10.60
N GLU A 114 14.94 1.83 10.12
CA GLU A 114 16.36 2.17 9.98
C GLU A 114 16.57 3.32 8.97
N GLU A 115 16.02 3.21 7.74
CA GLU A 115 16.16 4.25 6.71
C GLU A 115 15.65 5.62 7.18
N GLN A 116 14.57 5.62 7.96
CA GLN A 116 13.93 6.85 8.42
C GLN A 116 14.42 7.29 9.79
N GLN A 117 15.40 6.60 10.38
CA GLN A 117 15.97 6.89 11.69
C GLN A 117 14.88 7.03 12.75
N MET A 118 13.91 6.10 12.73
CA MET A 118 12.81 6.05 13.69
C MET A 118 13.14 5.14 14.86
N LEU A 119 12.46 5.36 15.99
CA LEU A 119 12.44 4.41 17.11
C LEU A 119 11.21 3.51 16.92
N ALA A 120 11.43 2.21 16.76
CA ALA A 120 10.34 1.26 16.55
C ALA A 120 9.28 1.35 17.67
N ALA A 121 9.71 1.46 18.94
CA ALA A 121 8.80 1.57 20.08
C ALA A 121 7.97 2.88 20.11
N GLU A 122 8.34 3.90 19.32
CA GLU A 122 7.62 5.17 19.20
C GLU A 122 6.90 5.29 17.84
N THR A 123 6.95 4.23 17.03
CA THR A 123 6.35 4.18 15.69
C THR A 123 5.07 3.35 15.74
N LEU A 124 3.94 3.97 15.34
CA LEU A 124 2.64 3.31 15.25
C LEU A 124 2.39 2.82 13.81
N PHE A 125 2.15 1.53 13.66
CA PHE A 125 1.71 0.91 12.41
C PHE A 125 0.22 0.58 12.48
N ILE A 126 -0.53 1.00 11.47
CA ILE A 126 -1.98 0.82 11.36
C ILE A 126 -2.25 0.06 10.08
N ASP A 127 -2.94 -1.07 10.17
CA ASP A 127 -3.26 -1.92 9.01
C ASP A 127 -4.52 -2.73 9.30
N ASP A 128 -5.31 -3.05 8.29
CA ASP A 128 -6.53 -3.85 8.40
C ASP A 128 -6.28 -5.36 8.35
N THR A 129 -5.08 -5.77 8.00
CA THR A 129 -4.69 -7.17 7.84
C THR A 129 -3.91 -7.68 9.06
N LEU A 130 -4.52 -8.59 9.82
CA LEU A 130 -3.95 -9.06 11.08
C LEU A 130 -2.52 -9.60 10.95
N VAL A 131 -2.20 -10.36 9.90
CA VAL A 131 -0.86 -10.89 9.68
C VAL A 131 0.19 -9.79 9.46
N ASN A 132 -0.19 -8.63 8.90
CA ASN A 132 0.68 -7.46 8.77
C ASN A 132 0.95 -6.83 10.14
N ILE A 133 -0.08 -6.79 11.00
CA ILE A 133 0.04 -6.32 12.40
C ILE A 133 1.01 -7.20 13.19
N GLU A 134 0.95 -8.51 13.02
CA GLU A 134 1.85 -9.46 13.67
C GLU A 134 3.31 -9.25 13.23
N GLY A 135 3.55 -9.10 11.92
CA GLY A 135 4.88 -8.80 11.39
C GLY A 135 5.44 -7.45 11.87
N ALA A 136 4.59 -6.44 12.03
CA ALA A 136 4.99 -5.15 12.58
C ALA A 136 5.36 -5.25 14.08
N LYS A 137 4.60 -6.02 14.87
CA LYS A 137 4.93 -6.31 16.29
C LYS A 137 6.27 -7.05 16.42
N GLU A 138 6.52 -8.03 15.56
CA GLU A 138 7.79 -8.75 15.52
C GLU A 138 8.97 -7.79 15.24
N ALA A 139 8.74 -6.75 14.43
CA ALA A 139 9.72 -5.69 14.17
C ALA A 139 9.82 -4.66 15.32
N GLY A 140 9.04 -4.79 16.38
CA GLY A 140 9.08 -3.91 17.56
C GLY A 140 8.22 -2.65 17.48
N LEU A 141 7.34 -2.53 16.49
CA LEU A 141 6.45 -1.37 16.34
C LEU A 141 5.24 -1.46 17.27
N GLN A 142 4.69 -0.30 17.66
CA GLN A 142 3.33 -0.22 18.17
C GLN A 142 2.34 -0.47 17.04
N THR A 143 1.18 -1.06 17.34
CA THR A 143 0.25 -1.45 16.28
C THR A 143 -1.20 -1.19 16.63
N ILE A 144 -2.00 -0.83 15.63
CA ILE A 144 -3.46 -0.86 15.68
C ILE A 144 -3.95 -1.74 14.53
N HIS A 145 -4.74 -2.79 14.88
CA HIS A 145 -5.47 -3.57 13.89
C HIS A 145 -6.76 -2.83 13.55
N LEU A 146 -6.83 -2.28 12.34
CA LEU A 146 -7.98 -1.53 11.84
C LEU A 146 -9.06 -2.47 11.30
N ALA A 147 -9.64 -3.29 12.19
CA ALA A 147 -10.66 -4.25 11.78
C ALA A 147 -11.96 -3.54 11.33
N PRO A 148 -12.57 -3.93 10.19
CA PRO A 148 -13.84 -3.39 9.76
C PRO A 148 -14.94 -3.52 10.84
N PRO A 149 -15.84 -2.55 11.01
CA PRO A 149 -16.08 -1.39 10.15
C PRO A 149 -15.25 -0.13 10.47
N LEU A 150 -14.31 -0.21 11.42
CA LEU A 150 -13.52 0.93 11.89
C LEU A 150 -12.71 1.55 10.74
N LYS A 151 -12.70 2.88 10.68
CA LYS A 151 -11.92 3.65 9.72
C LYS A 151 -10.76 4.35 10.40
N VAL A 152 -9.70 4.63 9.66
CA VAL A 152 -8.51 5.28 10.21
C VAL A 152 -8.81 6.69 10.74
N SER A 153 -9.77 7.40 10.13
CA SER A 153 -10.23 8.71 10.59
C SER A 153 -10.96 8.70 11.94
N GLU A 154 -11.34 7.52 12.44
CA GLU A 154 -12.05 7.35 13.73
C GLU A 154 -11.10 7.05 14.89
N LEU A 155 -9.79 6.96 14.65
CA LEU A 155 -8.80 6.58 15.66
C LEU A 155 -8.47 7.67 16.69
N GLY A 156 -8.92 8.91 16.50
CA GLY A 156 -8.69 10.00 17.45
C GLY A 156 -7.24 10.52 17.55
N LEU A 157 -6.44 10.31 16.50
CA LEU A 157 -5.03 10.74 16.43
C LEU A 157 -4.87 12.23 16.16
#